data_da5f25af930471039a198965a3fa125d
#
_entry.id   da5f25af930471039a198965a3fa125d
#
_cell.length_a   1.000
_cell.length_b   1.000
_cell.length_c   1.000
_cell.angle_alpha   90.00
_cell.angle_beta   90.00
_cell.angle_gamma   90.00
#
_symmetry.space_group_name_H-M   'P 1'
#
loop_
_entity.id
_entity.type
_entity.pdbx_description
1 polymer ?
#
loop_
_entity_poly.entity_id
_entity_poly.type
_entity_poly.pdbx_seq_one_letter_code
_entity_poly.pdbx_strand_id
1 'polypeptide(L)'
;NLWALRELGARRVVGVNAVGGITPRMGPRVMLVPDQAIDYTHGRHASYCDAEGEAVVHIDLSEPYTGSLRAALLAAAAAESIAVLDGGVHGVTQGPRLETTAEIVRMARDGCDVVGMTSLPEAALARELGLEYACLAMVANWAAGCDEHGVGQHLAPISMDEIQEHLRAVTAQVPRLIRRLLQPRP
;
A
#
# COMPACT_ATOMS: atom_id res chain seq x y z
N ASN A 1 -13.86 -0.93 -9.36
CA ASN A 1 -13.48 0.50 -9.18
C ASN A 1 -12.52 0.96 -10.28
N LEU A 2 -11.37 0.28 -10.50
CA LEU A 2 -10.35 0.70 -11.48
C LEU A 2 -10.87 0.78 -12.91
N TRP A 3 -11.66 -0.21 -13.33
CA TRP A 3 -12.33 -0.19 -14.64
C TRP A 3 -13.19 1.07 -14.81
N ALA A 4 -14.01 1.39 -13.83
CA ALA A 4 -14.86 2.59 -13.86
C ALA A 4 -14.03 3.88 -13.92
N LEU A 5 -12.93 3.96 -13.17
CA LEU A 5 -12.01 5.11 -13.23
C LEU A 5 -11.39 5.27 -14.63
N ARG A 6 -10.98 4.16 -15.25
CA ARG A 6 -10.45 4.17 -16.63
C ARG A 6 -11.50 4.68 -17.62
N GLU A 7 -12.74 4.19 -17.56
CA GLU A 7 -13.85 4.61 -18.43
C GLU A 7 -14.16 6.11 -18.26
N LEU A 8 -13.99 6.64 -17.05
CA LEU A 8 -14.10 8.09 -16.77
C LEU A 8 -12.87 8.89 -17.21
N GLY A 9 -11.89 8.28 -17.85
CA GLY A 9 -10.72 8.94 -18.40
C GLY A 9 -9.52 9.06 -17.45
N ALA A 10 -9.56 8.44 -16.28
CA ALA A 10 -8.38 8.40 -15.41
C ALA A 10 -7.21 7.72 -16.13
N ARG A 11 -6.01 8.22 -15.90
CA ARG A 11 -4.75 7.64 -16.39
C ARG A 11 -3.84 7.21 -15.24
N ARG A 12 -4.00 7.84 -14.09
CA ARG A 12 -3.19 7.60 -12.89
C ARG A 12 -4.09 7.38 -11.68
N VAL A 13 -3.73 6.42 -10.86
CA VAL A 13 -4.45 6.07 -9.62
C VAL A 13 -3.45 6.02 -8.46
N VAL A 14 -3.79 6.66 -7.38
CA VAL A 14 -3.06 6.57 -6.12
C VAL A 14 -3.93 5.87 -5.09
N GLY A 15 -3.54 4.68 -4.70
CA GLY A 15 -4.13 3.99 -3.56
C GLY A 15 -3.61 4.59 -2.25
N VAL A 16 -4.51 5.06 -1.38
CA VAL A 16 -4.14 5.56 -0.04
C VAL A 16 -4.54 4.52 0.98
N ASN A 17 -3.56 3.83 1.54
CA ASN A 17 -3.76 2.58 2.27
C ASN A 17 -3.33 2.71 3.73
N ALA A 18 -4.19 2.29 4.68
CA ALA A 18 -3.79 2.08 6.07
C ALA A 18 -3.09 0.71 6.18
N VAL A 19 -1.95 0.67 6.88
CA VAL A 19 -1.12 -0.54 7.03
C VAL A 19 -0.60 -0.68 8.45
N GLY A 20 -0.23 -1.91 8.84
CA GLY A 20 0.53 -2.20 10.03
C GLY A 20 2.03 -2.26 9.72
N GLY A 21 2.87 -1.70 10.60
CA GLY A 21 4.32 -1.75 10.47
C GLY A 21 4.91 -3.06 10.98
N ILE A 22 5.83 -3.65 10.23
CA ILE A 22 6.52 -4.90 10.57
C ILE A 22 7.96 -4.63 10.99
N THR A 23 8.68 -3.80 10.21
CA THR A 23 10.09 -3.48 10.50
C THR A 23 10.22 -2.25 11.40
N PRO A 24 11.31 -2.12 12.20
CA PRO A 24 11.49 -1.02 13.15
C PRO A 24 11.34 0.39 12.55
N ARG A 25 11.69 0.58 11.27
CA ARG A 25 11.55 1.87 10.58
C ARG A 25 10.11 2.22 10.23
N MET A 26 9.17 1.27 10.32
CA MET A 26 7.77 1.41 9.91
C MET A 26 6.84 1.57 11.12
N GLY A 27 7.21 2.44 12.06
CA GLY A 27 6.38 2.73 13.24
C GLY A 27 5.10 3.50 12.91
N PRO A 28 4.14 3.54 13.85
CA PRO A 28 2.90 4.29 13.69
C PRO A 28 3.15 5.75 13.28
N ARG A 29 2.28 6.30 12.42
CA ARG A 29 2.35 7.64 11.81
C ARG A 29 3.42 7.80 10.72
N VAL A 30 4.21 6.79 10.40
CA VAL A 30 5.07 6.80 9.22
C VAL A 30 4.23 6.72 7.95
N MET A 31 4.61 7.48 6.93
CA MET A 31 4.13 7.32 5.55
C MET A 31 5.23 6.76 4.66
N LEU A 32 4.84 5.93 3.70
CA LEU A 32 5.78 5.40 2.71
C LEU A 32 5.12 5.25 1.34
N VAL A 33 5.96 5.27 0.31
CA VAL A 33 5.60 4.90 -1.06
C VAL A 33 6.32 3.59 -1.37
N PRO A 34 5.68 2.42 -1.16
CA PRO A 34 6.31 1.13 -1.36
C PRO A 34 6.71 0.93 -2.82
N ASP A 35 7.72 0.12 -3.06
CA ASP A 35 8.22 -0.24 -4.39
C ASP A 35 7.93 -1.69 -4.76
N GLN A 36 7.67 -2.55 -3.77
CA GLN A 36 7.36 -3.96 -3.97
C GLN A 36 6.12 -4.40 -3.18
N ALA A 37 5.53 -5.52 -3.63
CA ALA A 37 4.42 -6.15 -2.94
C ALA A 37 4.56 -7.67 -2.97
N ILE A 38 4.05 -8.33 -1.91
CA ILE A 38 3.86 -9.78 -1.85
C ILE A 38 2.37 -10.03 -1.65
N ASP A 39 1.80 -10.91 -2.50
CA ASP A 39 0.38 -11.25 -2.45
C ASP A 39 0.14 -12.48 -1.57
N TYR A 40 -0.55 -12.29 -0.46
CA TYR A 40 -1.06 -13.35 0.42
C TYR A 40 -2.60 -13.47 0.33
N THR A 41 -3.21 -12.80 -0.64
CA THR A 41 -4.67 -12.86 -0.83
C THR A 41 -5.11 -14.16 -1.52
N HIS A 42 -6.37 -14.48 -1.41
CA HIS A 42 -6.97 -15.63 -2.07
C HIS A 42 -8.44 -15.36 -2.40
N GLY A 43 -8.97 -15.99 -3.43
CA GLY A 43 -10.39 -15.87 -3.78
C GLY A 43 -10.84 -14.49 -4.26
N ARG A 44 -9.92 -13.57 -4.57
CA ARG A 44 -10.21 -12.26 -5.18
C ARG A 44 -10.18 -12.39 -6.71
N HIS A 45 -11.01 -11.61 -7.39
CA HIS A 45 -10.85 -11.41 -8.82
C HIS A 45 -9.56 -10.60 -9.06
N ALA A 46 -8.57 -11.26 -9.68
CA ALA A 46 -7.23 -10.70 -9.87
C ALA A 46 -6.93 -10.36 -11.34
N SER A 47 -7.89 -10.57 -12.25
CA SER A 47 -7.79 -10.30 -13.67
C SER A 47 -9.15 -9.86 -14.23
N TYR A 48 -9.15 -9.12 -15.32
CA TYR A 48 -10.33 -8.85 -16.15
C TYR A 48 -10.53 -9.90 -17.25
N CYS A 49 -9.52 -10.76 -17.47
CA CYS A 49 -9.51 -11.80 -18.51
C CYS A 49 -9.85 -13.17 -17.90
N ASP A 50 -10.83 -13.24 -17.00
CA ASP A 50 -11.24 -14.46 -16.31
C ASP A 50 -12.60 -15.03 -16.82
N ALA A 51 -13.22 -14.39 -17.81
CA ALA A 51 -14.43 -14.87 -18.44
C ALA A 51 -14.13 -15.99 -19.47
N GLU A 52 -15.06 -16.92 -19.59
CA GLU A 52 -14.95 -18.04 -20.54
C GLU A 52 -14.86 -17.53 -22.00
N GLY A 53 -13.78 -17.91 -22.68
CA GLY A 53 -13.53 -17.51 -24.07
C GLY A 53 -12.70 -16.24 -24.25
N GLU A 54 -12.31 -15.57 -23.18
CA GLU A 54 -11.38 -14.44 -23.27
C GLU A 54 -9.92 -14.90 -23.40
N ALA A 55 -9.12 -14.12 -24.12
CA ALA A 55 -7.69 -14.41 -24.27
C ALA A 55 -6.96 -14.05 -22.95
N VAL A 56 -6.17 -14.99 -22.45
CA VAL A 56 -5.31 -14.75 -21.29
C VAL A 56 -4.26 -13.69 -21.61
N VAL A 57 -4.16 -12.66 -20.78
CA VAL A 57 -3.15 -11.61 -20.87
C VAL A 57 -2.18 -11.75 -19.72
N HIS A 58 -0.90 -12.01 -20.02
CA HIS A 58 0.17 -12.03 -19.02
C HIS A 58 0.76 -10.61 -18.90
N ILE A 59 0.59 -9.99 -17.74
CA ILE A 59 1.17 -8.69 -17.43
C ILE A 59 2.52 -8.85 -16.73
N ASP A 60 3.47 -7.98 -17.04
CA ASP A 60 4.69 -7.85 -16.24
C ASP A 60 4.38 -7.05 -14.96
N LEU A 61 4.62 -7.66 -13.81
CA LEU A 61 4.43 -7.07 -12.48
C LEU A 61 5.74 -7.05 -11.67
N SER A 62 6.90 -7.12 -12.34
CA SER A 62 8.22 -6.97 -11.70
C SER A 62 8.33 -5.68 -10.90
N GLU A 63 7.68 -4.61 -11.38
CA GLU A 63 7.48 -3.36 -10.68
C GLU A 63 5.96 -3.13 -10.48
N PRO A 64 5.37 -3.59 -9.37
CA PRO A 64 3.93 -3.52 -9.15
C PRO A 64 3.39 -2.08 -9.08
N TYR A 65 4.24 -1.16 -8.66
CA TYR A 65 3.94 0.28 -8.57
C TYR A 65 4.71 1.05 -9.63
N THR A 66 4.01 1.93 -10.37
CA THR A 66 4.59 2.69 -11.47
C THR A 66 5.65 3.66 -11.00
N GLY A 67 6.91 3.49 -11.41
CA GLY A 67 8.06 4.24 -10.95
C GLY A 67 7.92 5.76 -11.17
N SER A 68 7.37 6.21 -12.30
CA SER A 68 7.11 7.64 -12.59
C SER A 68 6.12 8.26 -11.60
N LEU A 69 5.07 7.53 -11.23
CA LEU A 69 4.06 8.02 -10.28
C LEU A 69 4.58 7.98 -8.83
N ARG A 70 5.36 6.95 -8.47
CA ARG A 70 6.08 6.90 -7.20
C ARG A 70 7.01 8.10 -7.03
N ALA A 71 7.86 8.36 -8.02
CA ALA A 71 8.76 9.52 -8.01
C ALA A 71 7.99 10.86 -7.91
N ALA A 72 6.83 10.96 -8.56
CA ALA A 72 5.99 12.16 -8.48
C ALA A 72 5.40 12.35 -7.07
N LEU A 73 4.97 11.27 -6.40
CA LEU A 73 4.49 11.30 -5.02
C LEU A 73 5.58 11.76 -4.04
N LEU A 74 6.78 11.19 -4.15
CA LEU A 74 7.92 11.55 -3.31
C LEU A 74 8.33 13.03 -3.52
N ALA A 75 8.36 13.48 -4.77
CA ALA A 75 8.65 14.88 -5.08
C ALA A 75 7.58 15.83 -4.52
N ALA A 76 6.30 15.45 -4.61
CA ALA A 76 5.20 16.23 -4.02
C ALA A 76 5.31 16.30 -2.49
N ALA A 77 5.64 15.20 -1.84
CA ALA A 77 5.86 15.13 -0.41
C ALA A 77 7.01 16.05 0.03
N ALA A 78 8.15 15.97 -0.66
CA ALA A 78 9.31 16.81 -0.38
C ALA A 78 9.00 18.31 -0.55
N ALA A 79 8.28 18.69 -1.61
CA ALA A 79 7.88 20.09 -1.85
C ALA A 79 6.94 20.65 -0.76
N GLU A 80 6.18 19.77 -0.10
CA GLU A 80 5.28 20.13 1.01
C GLU A 80 5.91 19.93 2.39
N SER A 81 7.19 19.54 2.47
CA SER A 81 7.88 19.18 3.71
C SER A 81 7.14 18.09 4.50
N ILE A 82 6.56 17.13 3.79
CA ILE A 82 5.90 15.96 4.37
C ILE A 82 6.90 14.79 4.33
N ALA A 83 7.17 14.21 5.50
CA ALA A 83 8.07 13.07 5.61
C ALA A 83 7.40 11.81 5.04
N VAL A 84 7.95 11.26 3.96
CA VAL A 84 7.50 10.01 3.31
C VAL A 84 8.73 9.17 2.99
N LEU A 85 8.75 7.92 3.41
CA LEU A 85 9.81 6.98 3.10
C LEU A 85 9.66 6.47 1.66
N ASP A 86 10.78 6.37 0.96
CA ASP A 86 10.85 5.74 -0.36
C ASP A 86 11.16 4.25 -0.21
N GLY A 87 10.35 3.43 -0.88
CA GLY A 87 10.51 1.98 -0.91
C GLY A 87 9.92 1.25 0.29
N GLY A 88 10.02 -0.06 0.20
CA GLY A 88 9.52 -1.02 1.16
C GLY A 88 8.55 -2.03 0.53
N VAL A 89 8.53 -3.23 1.07
CA VAL A 89 7.69 -4.34 0.60
C VAL A 89 6.36 -4.34 1.34
N HIS A 90 5.26 -4.22 0.58
CA HIS A 90 3.90 -4.28 1.10
C HIS A 90 3.36 -5.71 1.01
N GLY A 91 3.29 -6.43 2.14
CA GLY A 91 2.57 -7.69 2.22
C GLY A 91 1.05 -7.45 2.22
N VAL A 92 0.33 -8.04 1.28
CA VAL A 92 -1.12 -7.83 1.15
C VAL A 92 -1.87 -9.08 1.54
N THR A 93 -2.67 -9.00 2.60
CA THR A 93 -3.45 -10.12 3.15
C THR A 93 -4.92 -10.05 2.76
N GLN A 94 -5.63 -11.15 2.98
CA GLN A 94 -7.04 -11.27 2.60
C GLN A 94 -7.97 -10.39 3.45
N GLY A 95 -7.73 -10.31 4.78
CA GLY A 95 -8.70 -9.70 5.70
C GLY A 95 -10.04 -10.45 5.77
N PRO A 96 -11.07 -9.95 6.46
CA PRO A 96 -11.08 -8.69 7.25
C PRO A 96 -10.42 -8.80 8.63
N ARG A 97 -10.06 -10.02 9.10
CA ARG A 97 -9.35 -10.20 10.36
C ARG A 97 -7.91 -9.66 10.25
N LEU A 98 -7.38 -9.17 11.34
CA LEU A 98 -5.96 -8.86 11.44
C LEU A 98 -5.14 -10.17 11.50
N GLU A 99 -3.87 -10.05 11.19
CA GLU A 99 -2.92 -11.15 11.13
C GLU A 99 -2.58 -11.68 12.53
N THR A 100 -2.25 -12.95 12.62
CA THR A 100 -1.63 -13.52 13.83
C THR A 100 -0.16 -13.12 13.89
N THR A 101 0.42 -13.14 15.10
CA THR A 101 1.88 -12.93 15.27
C THR A 101 2.71 -13.90 14.43
N ALA A 102 2.28 -15.17 14.30
CA ALA A 102 2.99 -16.15 13.48
C ALA A 102 2.96 -15.82 11.99
N GLU A 103 1.84 -15.28 11.49
CA GLU A 103 1.74 -14.78 10.11
C GLU A 103 2.69 -13.58 9.90
N ILE A 104 2.75 -12.65 10.84
CA ILE A 104 3.66 -11.50 10.77
C ILE A 104 5.12 -11.93 10.84
N VAL A 105 5.48 -12.90 11.69
CA VAL A 105 6.84 -13.50 11.72
C VAL A 105 7.20 -14.09 10.35
N ARG A 106 6.28 -14.78 9.69
CA ARG A 106 6.48 -15.30 8.34
C ARG A 106 6.69 -14.16 7.33
N MET A 107 5.80 -13.15 7.34
CA MET A 107 5.89 -12.00 6.42
C MET A 107 7.19 -11.23 6.58
N ALA A 108 7.67 -11.05 7.82
CA ALA A 108 8.97 -10.44 8.08
C ALA A 108 10.13 -11.25 7.46
N ARG A 109 10.08 -12.59 7.53
CA ARG A 109 11.06 -13.48 6.89
C ARG A 109 10.99 -13.43 5.36
N ASP A 110 9.79 -13.25 4.80
CA ASP A 110 9.58 -13.07 3.37
C ASP A 110 10.04 -11.67 2.89
N GLY A 111 10.41 -10.76 3.81
CA GLY A 111 10.95 -9.44 3.52
C GLY A 111 9.92 -8.31 3.53
N CYS A 112 8.70 -8.53 4.04
CA CYS A 112 7.70 -7.48 4.15
C CYS A 112 8.10 -6.42 5.19
N ASP A 113 7.94 -5.15 4.83
CA ASP A 113 8.12 -4.00 5.72
C ASP A 113 6.81 -3.56 6.40
N VAL A 114 5.71 -3.69 5.68
CA VAL A 114 4.35 -3.35 6.14
C VAL A 114 3.34 -4.40 5.69
N VAL A 115 2.20 -4.46 6.39
CA VAL A 115 1.08 -5.34 6.04
C VAL A 115 -0.21 -4.54 5.88
N GLY A 116 -1.00 -4.89 4.86
CA GLY A 116 -2.31 -4.29 4.60
C GLY A 116 -3.20 -5.23 3.80
N MET A 117 -4.34 -4.72 3.32
CA MET A 117 -5.37 -5.59 2.71
C MET A 117 -5.82 -5.11 1.32
N THR A 118 -5.28 -4.01 0.79
CA THR A 118 -5.98 -3.28 -0.28
C THR A 118 -5.18 -3.03 -1.55
N SER A 119 -3.84 -3.04 -1.56
CA SER A 119 -3.07 -2.69 -2.77
C SER A 119 -3.05 -3.79 -3.84
N LEU A 120 -3.33 -5.03 -3.46
CA LEU A 120 -3.56 -6.13 -4.41
C LEU A 120 -4.99 -6.68 -4.21
N PRO A 121 -5.68 -6.98 -5.31
CA PRO A 121 -5.22 -7.02 -6.71
C PRO A 121 -5.23 -5.66 -7.44
N GLU A 122 -5.45 -4.52 -6.78
CA GLU A 122 -5.58 -3.22 -7.47
C GLU A 122 -4.38 -2.90 -8.38
N ALA A 123 -3.14 -3.13 -7.92
CA ALA A 123 -1.96 -2.86 -8.73
C ALA A 123 -1.92 -3.72 -10.00
N ALA A 124 -2.26 -5.01 -9.90
CA ALA A 124 -2.34 -5.92 -11.05
C ALA A 124 -3.45 -5.51 -12.02
N LEU A 125 -4.65 -5.27 -11.51
CA LEU A 125 -5.80 -4.84 -12.31
C LEU A 125 -5.56 -3.48 -12.99
N ALA A 126 -4.87 -2.55 -12.33
CA ALA A 126 -4.46 -1.27 -12.93
C ALA A 126 -3.50 -1.50 -14.10
N ARG A 127 -2.55 -2.41 -13.94
CA ARG A 127 -1.58 -2.79 -14.99
C ARG A 127 -2.29 -3.39 -16.22
N GLU A 128 -3.25 -4.29 -16.04
CA GLU A 128 -4.06 -4.83 -17.14
C GLU A 128 -4.82 -3.75 -17.91
N LEU A 129 -5.30 -2.73 -17.20
CA LEU A 129 -6.02 -1.60 -17.79
C LEU A 129 -5.11 -0.52 -18.40
N GLY A 130 -3.79 -0.66 -18.30
CA GLY A 130 -2.83 0.36 -18.75
C GLY A 130 -2.86 1.64 -17.92
N LEU A 131 -3.29 1.57 -16.65
CA LEU A 131 -3.25 2.66 -15.70
C LEU A 131 -1.90 2.70 -14.97
N GLU A 132 -1.37 3.89 -14.74
CA GLU A 132 -0.30 4.07 -13.75
C GLU A 132 -0.90 3.93 -12.34
N TYR A 133 -0.28 3.08 -11.50
CA TYR A 133 -0.71 2.87 -10.12
C TYR A 133 0.46 3.04 -9.16
N ALA A 134 0.23 3.76 -8.06
CA ALA A 134 1.14 3.84 -6.94
C ALA A 134 0.36 3.79 -5.62
N CYS A 135 1.03 3.33 -4.57
CA CYS A 135 0.48 3.27 -3.22
C CYS A 135 1.12 4.35 -2.36
N LEU A 136 0.32 5.08 -1.60
CA LEU A 136 0.72 5.87 -0.45
C LEU A 136 0.25 5.13 0.80
N ALA A 137 1.15 4.43 1.47
CA ALA A 137 0.82 3.67 2.67
C ALA A 137 1.03 4.53 3.93
N MET A 138 0.09 4.43 4.86
CA MET A 138 0.10 5.13 6.15
C MET A 138 0.12 4.09 7.26
N VAL A 139 1.19 4.07 8.04
CA VAL A 139 1.31 3.13 9.16
C VAL A 139 0.40 3.58 10.30
N ALA A 140 -0.64 2.80 10.54
CA ALA A 140 -1.66 3.06 11.55
C ALA A 140 -1.28 2.52 12.93
N ASN A 141 -0.60 1.38 12.94
CA ASN A 141 -0.22 0.64 14.14
C ASN A 141 0.99 -0.24 13.87
N TRP A 142 1.60 -0.78 14.89
CA TRP A 142 2.47 -1.93 14.75
C TRP A 142 1.65 -3.16 14.36
N ALA A 143 2.15 -3.98 13.46
CA ALA A 143 1.54 -5.27 13.13
C ALA A 143 1.58 -6.21 14.36
N ALA A 144 0.79 -7.27 14.34
CA ALA A 144 0.68 -8.19 15.47
C ALA A 144 2.04 -8.75 15.91
N GLY A 145 2.40 -8.51 17.17
CA GLY A 145 3.67 -8.95 17.74
C GLY A 145 4.88 -8.07 17.37
N CYS A 146 4.68 -6.90 16.79
CA CYS A 146 5.76 -5.95 16.45
C CYS A 146 5.80 -4.75 17.39
N ASP A 147 6.99 -4.17 17.52
CA ASP A 147 7.29 -2.91 18.17
C ASP A 147 8.51 -2.22 17.50
N GLU A 148 9.05 -1.20 18.14
CA GLU A 148 10.25 -0.47 17.69
C GLU A 148 11.53 -1.33 17.65
N HIS A 149 11.51 -2.53 18.21
CA HIS A 149 12.63 -3.47 18.22
C HIS A 149 12.47 -4.57 17.17
N GLY A 150 11.28 -4.70 16.57
CA GLY A 150 10.97 -5.67 15.50
C GLY A 150 9.92 -6.69 15.89
N VAL A 151 9.96 -7.82 15.20
CA VAL A 151 8.93 -8.87 15.27
C VAL A 151 9.14 -9.81 16.47
N GLY A 152 8.04 -10.16 17.12
CA GLY A 152 8.01 -11.18 18.19
C GLY A 152 8.28 -10.65 19.59
N GLN A 153 8.36 -9.32 19.74
CA GLN A 153 8.67 -8.70 21.03
C GLN A 153 7.42 -8.28 21.80
N HIS A 154 6.36 -7.90 21.11
CA HIS A 154 5.17 -7.31 21.70
C HIS A 154 3.95 -8.24 21.58
N LEU A 155 3.24 -8.47 22.69
CA LEU A 155 2.06 -9.34 22.73
C LEU A 155 0.77 -8.60 23.13
N ALA A 156 0.80 -7.26 23.20
CA ALA A 156 -0.42 -6.49 23.47
C ALA A 156 -1.41 -6.57 22.30
N PRO A 157 -2.71 -6.60 22.60
CA PRO A 157 -3.73 -6.51 21.56
C PRO A 157 -3.62 -5.20 20.77
N ILE A 158 -3.90 -5.26 19.47
CA ILE A 158 -3.98 -4.07 18.63
C ILE A 158 -5.24 -3.29 19.02
N SER A 159 -5.06 -2.01 19.36
CA SER A 159 -6.15 -1.10 19.74
C SER A 159 -6.72 -0.39 18.51
N MET A 160 -8.04 -0.51 18.32
CA MET A 160 -8.74 0.21 17.25
C MET A 160 -8.76 1.73 17.47
N ASP A 161 -8.77 2.17 18.73
CA ASP A 161 -8.74 3.60 19.08
C ASP A 161 -7.38 4.22 18.73
N GLU A 162 -6.28 3.52 19.01
CA GLU A 162 -4.92 3.94 18.63
C GLU A 162 -4.76 4.00 17.11
N ILE A 163 -5.28 2.99 16.38
CA ILE A 163 -5.30 3.00 14.92
C ILE A 163 -5.97 4.27 14.41
N GLN A 164 -7.16 4.58 14.92
CA GLN A 164 -7.92 5.75 14.48
C GLN A 164 -7.20 7.06 14.80
N GLU A 165 -6.58 7.17 15.98
CA GLU A 165 -5.80 8.36 16.36
C GLU A 165 -4.63 8.58 15.41
N HIS A 166 -3.82 7.54 15.18
CA HIS A 166 -2.67 7.61 14.30
C HIS A 166 -3.08 7.95 12.86
N LEU A 167 -4.12 7.30 12.35
CA LEU A 167 -4.63 7.58 11.00
C LEU A 167 -5.12 9.02 10.86
N ARG A 168 -5.83 9.58 11.85
CA ARG A 168 -6.28 10.99 11.80
C ARG A 168 -5.10 11.93 11.65
N ALA A 169 -4.02 11.71 12.40
CA ALA A 169 -2.82 12.54 12.37
C ALA A 169 -2.13 12.52 10.99
N VAL A 170 -2.06 11.35 10.36
CA VAL A 170 -1.37 11.18 9.07
C VAL A 170 -2.25 11.60 7.90
N THR A 171 -3.53 11.19 7.91
CA THR A 171 -4.49 11.49 6.85
C THR A 171 -4.69 12.99 6.64
N ALA A 172 -4.53 13.80 7.69
CA ALA A 172 -4.61 15.26 7.59
C ALA A 172 -3.60 15.86 6.58
N GLN A 173 -2.49 15.17 6.29
CA GLN A 173 -1.46 15.60 5.36
C GLN A 173 -1.75 15.20 3.90
N VAL A 174 -2.53 14.14 3.70
CA VAL A 174 -2.80 13.54 2.37
C VAL A 174 -3.42 14.54 1.38
N PRO A 175 -4.44 15.34 1.74
CA PRO A 175 -5.03 16.29 0.78
C PRO A 175 -4.03 17.33 0.26
N ARG A 176 -3.07 17.75 1.10
CA ARG A 176 -2.02 18.70 0.72
C ARG A 176 -1.03 18.05 -0.26
N LEU A 177 -0.61 16.80 0.02
CA LEU A 177 0.25 16.02 -0.85
C LEU A 177 -0.40 15.77 -2.21
N ILE A 178 -1.65 15.30 -2.23
CA ILE A 178 -2.39 15.02 -3.48
C ILE A 178 -2.61 16.30 -4.30
N ARG A 179 -2.98 17.41 -3.65
CA ARG A 179 -3.10 18.70 -4.35
C ARG A 179 -1.79 19.10 -5.02
N ARG A 180 -0.66 18.91 -4.35
CA ARG A 180 0.67 19.20 -4.90
C ARG A 180 1.01 18.28 -6.08
N LEU A 181 0.68 17.00 -5.97
CA LEU A 181 0.86 16.01 -7.05
C LEU A 181 0.10 16.38 -8.34
N LEU A 182 -1.08 17.02 -8.20
CA LEU A 182 -1.94 17.40 -9.33
C LEU A 182 -1.53 18.73 -9.99
N GLN A 183 -0.64 19.50 -9.37
CA GLN A 183 -0.16 20.74 -9.97
C GLN A 183 0.76 20.45 -11.16
N PRO A 184 0.71 21.26 -12.22
CA PRO A 184 1.70 21.16 -13.30
C PRO A 184 3.11 21.28 -12.73
N ARG A 185 4.02 20.44 -13.23
CA ARG A 185 5.44 20.62 -12.92
C ARG A 185 5.92 21.91 -13.58
N PRO A 186 6.72 22.74 -12.89
CA PRO A 186 7.28 23.94 -13.50
C PRO A 186 8.21 23.60 -14.66
#